data_680b35d0a15b4c6c0eeef5c14d65f438
#
_entry.id   680b35d0a15b4c6c0eeef5c14d65f438
#
_cell.length_a   1.000
_cell.length_b   1.000
_cell.length_c   1.000
_cell.angle_alpha   90.00
_cell.angle_beta   90.00
_cell.angle_gamma   90.00
#
_symmetry.space_group_name_H-M   'P 1'
#
loop_
_entity.id
_entity.type
_entity.pdbx_description
1 polymer ?
#
loop_
_entity_poly.entity_id
_entity_poly.type
_entity_poly.pdbx_seq_one_letter_code
_entity_poly.pdbx_strand_id
1 'polypeptide(L)'
;MGFKAINQQILRKTALVLGIMFLLVLAFFLILHYINIKKGLLNLSISKGYITLKTVDYKFFKNGTLAYEIFSKSLNYYSPKRNIIKLEDVKAYIYGKNKKPAYIITGRHGRLNAVSKNVTVSGGVIIKDINGSSMKTKLIYYVAKDDKIVAPGYMKIKGKNYDISGSGLIFYIKKRIFILNKDVHFISGGGRM
;
A
#
# COMPACT_ATOMS: atom_id res chain seq x y z
N MET A 1 -3.19 73.55 -1.76
CA MET A 1 -4.04 72.50 -1.04
C MET A 1 -3.87 71.06 -1.54
N GLY A 2 -2.90 70.77 -2.41
CA GLY A 2 -2.74 69.41 -3.02
C GLY A 2 -1.88 68.38 -2.26
N PHE A 3 -0.95 68.79 -1.43
CA PHE A 3 0.03 67.86 -0.81
C PHE A 3 -0.52 66.97 0.29
N LYS A 4 -1.59 67.34 1.01
CA LYS A 4 -2.21 66.51 2.08
C LYS A 4 -3.03 65.35 1.54
N ALA A 5 -3.65 65.50 0.36
CA ALA A 5 -4.51 64.45 -0.22
C ALA A 5 -3.66 63.31 -0.81
N ILE A 6 -2.50 63.63 -1.42
CA ILE A 6 -1.58 62.62 -2.00
C ILE A 6 -0.99 61.72 -0.90
N ASN A 7 -0.67 62.30 0.27
CA ASN A 7 -0.10 61.54 1.39
C ASN A 7 -1.09 60.58 2.01
N GLN A 8 -2.39 60.90 2.08
CA GLN A 8 -3.43 60.00 2.59
C GLN A 8 -3.73 58.80 1.67
N GLN A 9 -3.67 59.00 0.35
CA GLN A 9 -3.87 57.90 -0.60
C GLN A 9 -2.70 56.89 -0.58
N ILE A 10 -1.46 57.41 -0.46
CA ILE A 10 -0.29 56.55 -0.32
C ILE A 10 -0.32 55.81 1.00
N LEU A 11 -0.68 56.44 2.11
CA LEU A 11 -0.81 55.79 3.41
C LEU A 11 -1.88 54.68 3.40
N ARG A 12 -3.04 54.90 2.76
CA ARG A 12 -4.09 53.87 2.61
C ARG A 12 -3.63 52.69 1.78
N LYS A 13 -2.92 52.91 0.67
CA LYS A 13 -2.39 51.84 -0.17
C LYS A 13 -1.30 51.02 0.55
N THR A 14 -0.38 51.69 1.26
CA THR A 14 0.65 50.97 2.04
C THR A 14 0.06 50.21 3.22
N ALA A 15 -0.96 50.73 3.92
CA ALA A 15 -1.65 50.02 4.97
C ALA A 15 -2.41 48.77 4.44
N LEU A 16 -3.01 48.88 3.24
CA LEU A 16 -3.71 47.75 2.59
C LEU A 16 -2.73 46.64 2.15
N VAL A 17 -1.58 47.01 1.60
CA VAL A 17 -0.52 46.06 1.24
C VAL A 17 0.06 45.38 2.47
N LEU A 18 0.32 46.11 3.54
CA LEU A 18 0.78 45.52 4.82
C LEU A 18 -0.26 44.57 5.45
N GLY A 19 -1.55 44.93 5.35
CA GLY A 19 -2.66 44.10 5.81
C GLY A 19 -2.75 42.78 5.05
N ILE A 20 -2.63 42.81 3.70
CA ILE A 20 -2.60 41.60 2.86
C ILE A 20 -1.38 40.73 3.18
N MET A 21 -0.20 41.33 3.32
CA MET A 21 1.04 40.63 3.65
C MET A 21 0.93 39.95 5.03
N PHE A 22 0.32 40.59 6.02
CA PHE A 22 0.05 40.04 7.35
C PHE A 22 -0.91 38.84 7.27
N LEU A 23 -2.00 38.93 6.46
CA LEU A 23 -2.94 37.83 6.25
C LEU A 23 -2.29 36.63 5.56
N LEU A 24 -1.38 36.86 4.58
CA LEU A 24 -0.64 35.79 3.93
C LEU A 24 0.32 35.08 4.89
N VAL A 25 1.02 35.83 5.75
CA VAL A 25 1.88 35.25 6.79
C VAL A 25 1.05 34.46 7.81
N LEU A 26 -0.08 34.98 8.24
CA LEU A 26 -1.01 34.27 9.14
C LEU A 26 -1.54 32.98 8.52
N ALA A 27 -1.98 33.03 7.25
CA ALA A 27 -2.43 31.85 6.51
C ALA A 27 -1.32 30.81 6.36
N PHE A 28 -0.09 31.24 6.08
CA PHE A 28 1.08 30.37 6.02
C PHE A 28 1.36 29.68 7.37
N PHE A 29 1.30 30.42 8.48
CA PHE A 29 1.42 29.84 9.83
C PHE A 29 0.30 28.85 10.16
N LEU A 30 -0.94 29.16 9.78
CA LEU A 30 -2.08 28.23 9.96
C LEU A 30 -1.91 26.96 9.14
N ILE A 31 -1.42 27.07 7.91
CA ILE A 31 -1.13 25.91 7.05
C ILE A 31 -0.01 25.06 7.67
N LEU A 32 1.08 25.68 8.13
CA LEU A 32 2.16 24.96 8.82
C LEU A 32 1.67 24.29 10.10
N HIS A 33 0.84 24.98 10.88
CA HIS A 33 0.25 24.41 12.11
C HIS A 33 -0.66 23.22 11.79
N TYR A 34 -1.51 23.32 10.77
CA TYR A 34 -2.39 22.23 10.31
C TYR A 34 -1.60 21.03 9.78
N ILE A 35 -0.49 21.27 9.04
CA ILE A 35 0.42 20.21 8.56
C ILE A 35 1.13 19.53 9.73
N ASN A 36 1.56 20.29 10.75
CA ASN A 36 2.22 19.75 11.94
C ASN A 36 1.28 18.90 12.81
N ILE A 37 -0.01 19.26 12.91
CA ILE A 37 -0.99 18.43 13.64
C ILE A 37 -1.18 17.08 12.96
N LYS A 38 -1.15 17.00 11.62
CA LYS A 38 -1.21 15.72 10.90
C LYS A 38 0.06 14.85 11.02
N LYS A 39 1.22 15.46 11.31
CA LYS A 39 2.48 14.73 11.55
C LYS A 39 2.54 14.05 12.91
N GLY A 40 1.70 14.43 13.86
CA GLY A 40 1.66 13.84 15.21
C GLY A 40 1.14 12.40 15.29
N LEU A 41 0.64 11.80 14.19
CA LEU A 41 0.18 10.42 14.13
C LEU A 41 1.24 9.42 13.65
N LEU A 42 2.42 9.88 13.22
CA LEU A 42 3.54 9.01 12.84
C LEU A 42 4.50 8.88 14.04
N ASN A 43 4.39 7.80 14.82
CA ASN A 43 5.41 7.40 15.77
C ASN A 43 6.69 7.01 15.02
N LEU A 44 7.51 8.00 14.69
CA LEU A 44 8.77 7.83 13.97
C LEU A 44 9.89 7.63 14.99
N SER A 45 10.44 6.41 15.07
CA SER A 45 11.64 6.12 15.83
C SER A 45 12.82 6.00 14.86
N ILE A 46 13.75 6.94 14.91
CA ILE A 46 14.97 6.93 14.11
C ILE A 46 16.12 6.48 15.00
N SER A 47 16.67 5.30 14.75
CA SER A 47 17.84 4.78 15.45
C SER A 47 18.83 4.21 14.44
N LYS A 48 20.11 4.61 14.54
CA LYS A 48 21.29 4.07 13.82
C LYS A 48 21.00 3.50 12.42
N GLY A 49 20.47 4.32 11.49
CA GLY A 49 20.34 3.97 10.08
C GLY A 49 19.12 3.13 9.69
N TYR A 50 18.11 3.01 10.57
CA TYR A 50 16.80 2.47 10.22
C TYR A 50 15.66 3.35 10.72
N ILE A 51 14.55 3.32 9.99
CA ILE A 51 13.32 4.03 10.33
C ILE A 51 12.27 2.98 10.67
N THR A 52 11.65 3.10 11.84
CA THR A 52 10.51 2.27 12.24
C THR A 52 9.24 3.11 12.26
N LEU A 53 8.21 2.66 11.55
CA LEU A 53 6.86 3.24 11.58
C LEU A 53 5.91 2.21 12.16
N LYS A 54 4.97 2.66 13.01
CA LYS A 54 3.85 1.85 13.51
C LYS A 54 2.60 2.20 12.73
N THR A 55 1.76 1.19 12.44
CA THR A 55 0.49 1.34 11.74
C THR A 55 0.66 2.00 10.36
N VAL A 56 1.05 1.20 9.39
CA VAL A 56 1.39 1.66 8.04
C VAL A 56 0.24 1.37 7.08
N ASP A 57 -0.12 2.36 6.28
CA ASP A 57 -0.97 2.26 5.11
C ASP A 57 -0.16 2.71 3.89
N TYR A 58 0.16 1.78 2.99
CA TYR A 58 0.92 2.02 1.77
C TYR A 58 0.07 1.73 0.54
N LYS A 59 -0.10 2.74 -0.33
CA LYS A 59 -0.87 2.64 -1.57
C LYS A 59 0.05 2.71 -2.79
N PHE A 60 -0.10 1.78 -3.71
CA PHE A 60 0.62 1.77 -4.97
C PHE A 60 -0.32 1.96 -6.14
N PHE A 61 -0.05 2.99 -6.95
CA PHE A 61 -0.79 3.32 -8.15
C PHE A 61 0.02 2.92 -9.39
N LYS A 62 -0.64 2.26 -10.35
CA LYS A 62 -0.08 1.93 -11.66
C LYS A 62 -0.92 2.61 -12.73
N ASN A 63 -0.31 3.48 -13.54
CA ASN A 63 -1.00 4.28 -14.56
C ASN A 63 -2.24 5.02 -14.00
N GLY A 64 -2.08 5.71 -12.87
CA GLY A 64 -3.14 6.46 -12.21
C GLY A 64 -4.24 5.61 -11.51
N THR A 65 -4.16 4.29 -11.58
CA THR A 65 -5.13 3.37 -10.95
C THR A 65 -4.51 2.69 -9.75
N LEU A 66 -5.25 2.64 -8.63
CA LEU A 66 -4.83 1.91 -7.43
C LEU A 66 -4.66 0.43 -7.76
N ALA A 67 -3.42 -0.06 -7.67
CA ALA A 67 -3.08 -1.46 -7.97
C ALA A 67 -3.13 -2.33 -6.72
N TYR A 68 -2.54 -1.85 -5.63
CA TYR A 68 -2.61 -2.53 -4.34
C TYR A 68 -2.45 -1.56 -3.17
N GLU A 69 -2.93 -1.97 -2.02
CA GLU A 69 -2.84 -1.28 -0.74
C GLU A 69 -2.35 -2.26 0.32
N ILE A 70 -1.38 -1.87 1.14
CA ILE A 70 -0.76 -2.72 2.16
C ILE A 70 -0.91 -2.05 3.52
N PHE A 71 -1.57 -2.74 4.43
CA PHE A 71 -1.62 -2.42 5.85
C PHE A 71 -0.62 -3.29 6.61
N SER A 72 0.08 -2.70 7.56
CA SER A 72 1.01 -3.41 8.42
C SER A 72 1.04 -2.82 9.83
N LYS A 73 1.23 -3.66 10.85
CA LYS A 73 1.39 -3.23 12.24
C LYS A 73 2.66 -2.42 12.42
N SER A 74 3.73 -2.77 11.74
CA SER A 74 4.98 -2.03 11.74
C SER A 74 5.73 -2.15 10.42
N LEU A 75 6.51 -1.11 10.11
CA LEU A 75 7.40 -1.04 8.98
C LEU A 75 8.80 -0.70 9.48
N ASN A 76 9.78 -1.49 9.07
CA ASN A 76 11.19 -1.23 9.31
C ASN A 76 11.91 -1.04 7.98
N TYR A 77 12.41 0.17 7.75
CA TYR A 77 13.22 0.51 6.59
C TYR A 77 14.70 0.48 6.95
N TYR A 78 15.43 -0.43 6.32
CA TYR A 78 16.86 -0.60 6.55
C TYR A 78 17.64 0.04 5.41
N SER A 79 18.42 1.07 5.73
CA SER A 79 19.43 1.74 4.90
C SER A 79 19.08 1.93 3.41
N PRO A 80 19.29 3.12 2.85
CA PRO A 80 18.98 3.42 1.44
C PRO A 80 19.64 2.48 0.42
N LYS A 81 20.76 1.82 0.76
CA LYS A 81 21.45 0.89 -0.14
C LYS A 81 20.70 -0.41 -0.46
N ARG A 82 19.72 -0.84 0.36
CA ARG A 82 19.01 -2.11 0.15
C ARG A 82 17.61 -1.95 -0.44
N ASN A 83 17.03 -0.75 -0.39
CA ASN A 83 15.67 -0.46 -0.87
C ASN A 83 14.60 -1.47 -0.38
N ILE A 84 14.84 -2.11 0.77
CA ILE A 84 13.98 -3.14 1.34
C ILE A 84 13.26 -2.59 2.56
N ILE A 85 11.95 -2.70 2.50
CA ILE A 85 11.03 -2.39 3.60
C ILE A 85 10.56 -3.72 4.18
N LYS A 86 10.75 -3.93 5.48
CA LYS A 86 10.20 -5.07 6.21
C LYS A 86 8.90 -4.66 6.88
N LEU A 87 7.91 -5.54 6.84
CA LEU A 87 6.56 -5.33 7.33
C LEU A 87 6.19 -6.49 8.28
N GLU A 88 5.46 -6.18 9.35
CA GLU A 88 4.93 -7.16 10.30
C GLU A 88 3.39 -7.11 10.27
N ASP A 89 2.76 -8.28 10.37
CA ASP A 89 1.31 -8.46 10.31
C ASP A 89 0.69 -7.77 9.08
N VAL A 90 0.99 -8.32 7.92
CA VAL A 90 0.63 -7.75 6.63
C VAL A 90 -0.79 -8.13 6.24
N LYS A 91 -1.56 -7.13 5.79
CA LYS A 91 -2.82 -7.31 5.07
C LYS A 91 -2.78 -6.46 3.81
N ALA A 92 -2.76 -7.13 2.64
CA ALA A 92 -2.72 -6.44 1.35
C ALA A 92 -4.02 -6.65 0.58
N TYR A 93 -4.50 -5.60 -0.06
CA TYR A 93 -5.61 -5.63 -0.99
C TYR A 93 -5.06 -5.44 -2.40
N ILE A 94 -5.37 -6.35 -3.31
CA ILE A 94 -5.06 -6.20 -4.73
C ILE A 94 -6.34 -5.83 -5.45
N TYR A 95 -6.31 -4.72 -6.19
CA TYR A 95 -7.48 -4.16 -6.85
C TYR A 95 -7.63 -4.66 -8.29
N GLY A 96 -8.88 -4.95 -8.66
CA GLY A 96 -9.26 -5.32 -10.03
C GLY A 96 -9.57 -4.10 -10.91
N LYS A 97 -9.96 -4.35 -12.16
CA LYS A 97 -10.32 -3.30 -13.13
C LYS A 97 -11.48 -2.40 -12.67
N ASN A 98 -12.38 -2.92 -11.84
CA ASN A 98 -13.57 -2.21 -11.32
C ASN A 98 -13.27 -1.37 -10.06
N LYS A 99 -12.00 -1.12 -9.73
CA LYS A 99 -11.56 -0.38 -8.54
C LYS A 99 -12.01 -1.01 -7.20
N LYS A 100 -12.49 -2.24 -7.21
CA LYS A 100 -12.82 -3.01 -5.99
C LYS A 100 -11.70 -4.00 -5.68
N PRO A 101 -11.44 -4.33 -4.40
CA PRO A 101 -10.50 -5.36 -4.04
C PRO A 101 -10.90 -6.70 -4.70
N ALA A 102 -10.00 -7.26 -5.51
CA ALA A 102 -10.19 -8.58 -6.13
C ALA A 102 -9.64 -9.69 -5.24
N TYR A 103 -8.53 -9.40 -4.53
CA TYR A 103 -7.88 -10.34 -3.63
C TYR A 103 -7.45 -9.66 -2.34
N ILE A 104 -7.54 -10.41 -1.23
CA ILE A 104 -7.03 -10.02 0.08
C ILE A 104 -5.94 -11.03 0.45
N ILE A 105 -4.75 -10.54 0.75
CA ILE A 105 -3.59 -11.34 1.13
C ILE A 105 -3.23 -11.00 2.57
N THR A 106 -3.05 -12.01 3.42
CA THR A 106 -2.57 -11.84 4.79
C THR A 106 -1.36 -12.73 5.06
N GLY A 107 -0.47 -12.30 5.97
CA GLY A 107 0.69 -13.05 6.42
C GLY A 107 1.44 -12.31 7.52
N ARG A 108 2.26 -13.03 8.31
CA ARG A 108 2.97 -12.43 9.46
C ARG A 108 4.06 -11.46 9.02
N HIS A 109 4.79 -11.77 7.94
CA HIS A 109 5.95 -10.99 7.53
C HIS A 109 5.81 -10.57 6.07
N GLY A 110 6.15 -9.32 5.80
CA GLY A 110 6.21 -8.75 4.47
C GLY A 110 7.59 -8.18 4.16
N ARG A 111 7.98 -8.18 2.89
CA ARG A 111 9.15 -7.46 2.38
C ARG A 111 8.75 -6.79 1.08
N LEU A 112 8.88 -5.48 1.01
CA LEU A 112 8.66 -4.67 -0.19
C LEU A 112 9.99 -4.13 -0.67
N ASN A 113 10.30 -4.37 -1.94
CA ASN A 113 11.41 -3.68 -2.60
C ASN A 113 10.87 -2.35 -3.15
N ALA A 114 11.38 -1.22 -2.64
CA ALA A 114 10.89 0.11 -3.00
C ALA A 114 11.19 0.51 -4.46
N VAL A 115 12.16 -0.14 -5.12
CA VAL A 115 12.52 0.13 -6.53
C VAL A 115 11.71 -0.76 -7.47
N SER A 116 11.83 -2.09 -7.34
CA SER A 116 11.15 -3.05 -8.22
C SER A 116 9.65 -3.19 -7.94
N LYS A 117 9.18 -2.71 -6.78
CA LYS A 117 7.80 -2.87 -6.28
C LYS A 117 7.39 -4.33 -6.07
N ASN A 118 8.37 -5.24 -6.04
CA ASN A 118 8.12 -6.63 -5.71
C ASN A 118 7.81 -6.77 -4.22
N VAL A 119 6.84 -7.63 -3.91
CA VAL A 119 6.41 -7.90 -2.54
C VAL A 119 6.57 -9.38 -2.23
N THR A 120 7.14 -9.69 -1.09
CA THR A 120 7.17 -11.04 -0.52
C THR A 120 6.29 -11.06 0.72
N VAL A 121 5.43 -12.06 0.85
CA VAL A 121 4.64 -12.30 2.07
C VAL A 121 4.88 -13.72 2.55
N SER A 122 5.11 -13.88 3.86
CA SER A 122 5.42 -15.18 4.47
C SER A 122 4.80 -15.31 5.87
N GLY A 123 4.92 -16.51 6.46
CA GLY A 123 4.45 -16.76 7.82
C GLY A 123 2.95 -17.09 7.89
N GLY A 124 2.51 -18.07 7.11
CA GLY A 124 1.11 -18.51 7.07
C GLY A 124 0.27 -17.60 6.18
N VAL A 125 0.61 -17.59 4.89
CA VAL A 125 -0.07 -16.74 3.90
C VAL A 125 -1.45 -17.29 3.58
N ILE A 126 -2.45 -16.42 3.64
CA ILE A 126 -3.81 -16.69 3.19
C ILE A 126 -4.18 -15.67 2.13
N ILE A 127 -4.62 -16.13 0.96
CA ILE A 127 -5.21 -15.31 -0.08
C ILE A 127 -6.69 -15.65 -0.17
N LYS A 128 -7.53 -14.63 -0.15
CA LYS A 128 -8.99 -14.76 -0.37
C LYS A 128 -9.39 -13.96 -1.59
N ASP A 129 -10.22 -14.50 -2.45
CA ASP A 129 -10.90 -13.73 -3.48
C ASP A 129 -12.28 -13.23 -3.02
N ILE A 130 -12.89 -12.35 -3.79
CA ILE A 130 -14.21 -11.79 -3.47
C ILE A 130 -15.34 -12.80 -3.60
N ASN A 131 -15.11 -13.96 -4.26
CA ASN A 131 -16.10 -15.01 -4.48
C ASN A 131 -16.06 -16.09 -3.37
N GLY A 132 -15.21 -15.88 -2.35
CA GLY A 132 -15.10 -16.77 -1.18
C GLY A 132 -14.08 -17.90 -1.34
N SER A 133 -13.39 -18.01 -2.49
CA SER A 133 -12.28 -18.96 -2.60
C SER A 133 -11.09 -18.51 -1.77
N SER A 134 -10.35 -19.45 -1.23
CA SER A 134 -9.18 -19.15 -0.40
C SER A 134 -8.01 -20.06 -0.76
N MET A 135 -6.80 -19.48 -0.72
CA MET A 135 -5.54 -20.21 -0.87
C MET A 135 -4.71 -20.07 0.40
N LYS A 136 -4.09 -21.17 0.85
CA LYS A 136 -3.14 -21.21 1.96
C LYS A 136 -1.79 -21.70 1.48
N THR A 137 -0.70 -20.99 1.87
CA THR A 137 0.68 -21.40 1.59
C THR A 137 1.62 -20.79 2.65
N LYS A 138 2.90 -21.18 2.64
CA LYS A 138 3.90 -20.61 3.57
C LYS A 138 4.47 -19.28 3.09
N LEU A 139 4.57 -19.10 1.77
CA LEU A 139 5.30 -18.01 1.14
C LEU A 139 4.75 -17.68 -0.24
N ILE A 140 4.67 -16.39 -0.57
CA ILE A 140 4.38 -15.89 -1.91
C ILE A 140 5.33 -14.76 -2.29
N TYR A 141 5.55 -14.61 -3.61
CA TYR A 141 6.21 -13.48 -4.24
C TYR A 141 5.24 -12.82 -5.22
N TYR A 142 4.99 -11.53 -5.06
CA TYR A 142 4.38 -10.72 -6.11
C TYR A 142 5.47 -10.07 -6.94
N VAL A 143 5.48 -10.33 -8.24
CA VAL A 143 6.42 -9.78 -9.22
C VAL A 143 5.70 -8.67 -9.99
N ALA A 144 5.98 -7.42 -9.62
CA ALA A 144 5.23 -6.26 -10.11
C ALA A 144 5.38 -6.02 -11.63
N LYS A 145 6.55 -6.34 -12.20
CA LYS A 145 6.80 -6.21 -13.65
C LYS A 145 5.86 -7.10 -14.46
N ASP A 146 5.67 -8.34 -14.04
CA ASP A 146 4.91 -9.36 -14.75
C ASP A 146 3.45 -9.46 -14.28
N ASP A 147 3.10 -8.74 -13.21
CA ASP A 147 1.78 -8.76 -12.57
C ASP A 147 1.34 -10.19 -12.21
N LYS A 148 2.26 -10.93 -11.58
CA LYS A 148 2.07 -12.34 -11.21
C LYS A 148 2.41 -12.61 -9.75
N ILE A 149 1.74 -13.61 -9.17
CA ILE A 149 2.05 -14.19 -7.86
C ILE A 149 2.70 -15.55 -8.07
N VAL A 150 3.78 -15.82 -7.35
CA VAL A 150 4.48 -17.11 -7.33
C VAL A 150 4.46 -17.65 -5.90
N ALA A 151 3.99 -18.90 -5.72
CA ALA A 151 4.10 -19.64 -4.48
C ALA A 151 4.93 -20.92 -4.75
N PRO A 152 6.23 -20.94 -4.39
CA PRO A 152 7.11 -22.06 -4.77
C PRO A 152 6.85 -23.35 -4.01
N GLY A 153 6.32 -23.24 -2.79
CA GLY A 153 6.03 -24.39 -1.92
C GLY A 153 4.65 -24.99 -2.11
N TYR A 154 4.32 -25.89 -1.22
CA TYR A 154 2.99 -26.50 -1.15
C TYR A 154 1.91 -25.46 -0.86
N MET A 155 0.77 -25.62 -1.52
CA MET A 155 -0.39 -24.77 -1.36
C MET A 155 -1.69 -25.59 -1.41
N LYS A 156 -2.73 -25.04 -0.79
CA LYS A 156 -4.09 -25.58 -0.86
C LYS A 156 -5.06 -24.45 -1.19
N ILE A 157 -5.85 -24.65 -2.25
CA ILE A 157 -6.97 -23.78 -2.63
C ILE A 157 -8.26 -24.47 -2.24
N LYS A 158 -9.17 -23.73 -1.60
CA LYS A 158 -10.55 -24.11 -1.36
C LYS A 158 -11.47 -23.16 -2.12
N GLY A 159 -12.23 -23.69 -3.05
CA GLY A 159 -13.34 -23.03 -3.70
C GLY A 159 -14.68 -23.48 -3.12
N LYS A 160 -15.78 -22.96 -3.72
CA LYS A 160 -17.13 -23.32 -3.28
C LYS A 160 -17.42 -24.83 -3.47
N ASN A 161 -16.99 -25.39 -4.62
CA ASN A 161 -17.29 -26.77 -5.01
C ASN A 161 -16.02 -27.53 -5.45
N TYR A 162 -14.83 -27.07 -5.04
CA TYR A 162 -13.58 -27.72 -5.39
C TYR A 162 -12.49 -27.46 -4.36
N ASP A 163 -11.62 -28.43 -4.21
CA ASP A 163 -10.35 -28.30 -3.48
C ASP A 163 -9.20 -28.64 -4.45
N ILE A 164 -8.16 -27.79 -4.47
CA ILE A 164 -6.95 -28.01 -5.26
C ILE A 164 -5.77 -27.94 -4.32
N SER A 165 -4.83 -28.87 -4.44
CA SER A 165 -3.55 -28.78 -3.74
C SER A 165 -2.41 -29.18 -4.65
N GLY A 166 -1.19 -28.74 -4.30
CA GLY A 166 0.01 -29.02 -5.05
C GLY A 166 1.14 -28.03 -4.71
N SER A 167 2.19 -28.03 -5.52
CA SER A 167 3.36 -27.18 -5.30
C SER A 167 3.75 -26.40 -6.56
N GLY A 168 4.40 -25.25 -6.37
CA GLY A 168 4.94 -24.46 -7.48
C GLY A 168 3.88 -23.69 -8.27
N LEU A 169 3.04 -22.93 -7.58
CA LEU A 169 2.03 -22.06 -8.22
C LEU A 169 2.65 -20.84 -8.90
N ILE A 170 2.16 -20.58 -10.10
CA ILE A 170 2.31 -19.28 -10.80
C ILE A 170 0.91 -18.78 -11.16
N PHE A 171 0.54 -17.60 -10.68
CA PHE A 171 -0.75 -16.96 -10.95
C PHE A 171 -0.57 -15.63 -11.67
N TYR A 172 -1.03 -15.53 -12.91
CA TYR A 172 -1.06 -14.30 -13.70
C TYR A 172 -2.35 -13.54 -13.43
N ILE A 173 -2.26 -12.45 -12.66
CA ILE A 173 -3.42 -11.72 -12.12
C ILE A 173 -4.32 -11.18 -13.23
N LYS A 174 -3.75 -10.51 -14.24
CA LYS A 174 -4.54 -9.93 -15.36
C LYS A 174 -5.24 -10.98 -16.21
N LYS A 175 -4.54 -12.08 -16.48
CA LYS A 175 -5.06 -13.18 -17.31
C LYS A 175 -6.00 -14.10 -16.54
N ARG A 176 -5.99 -14.06 -15.19
CA ARG A 176 -6.69 -14.98 -14.30
C ARG A 176 -6.33 -16.45 -14.54
N ILE A 177 -5.10 -16.69 -14.99
CA ILE A 177 -4.57 -18.03 -15.25
C ILE A 177 -3.63 -18.39 -14.12
N PHE A 178 -3.83 -19.58 -13.53
CA PHE A 178 -2.87 -20.18 -12.61
C PHE A 178 -2.31 -21.49 -13.19
N ILE A 179 -1.05 -21.73 -12.91
CA ILE A 179 -0.31 -22.94 -13.30
C ILE A 179 0.19 -23.56 -12.00
N LEU A 180 -0.04 -24.86 -11.83
CA LEU A 180 0.45 -25.63 -10.70
C LEU A 180 1.37 -26.72 -11.23
N ASN A 181 2.63 -26.75 -10.76
CA ASN A 181 3.68 -27.52 -11.46
C ASN A 181 3.86 -28.94 -10.96
N LYS A 182 3.57 -29.23 -9.67
CA LYS A 182 3.89 -30.54 -9.05
C LYS A 182 2.80 -30.97 -8.07
N ASP A 183 2.67 -32.29 -7.94
CA ASP A 183 1.84 -32.99 -6.94
C ASP A 183 0.40 -32.44 -6.90
N VAL A 184 -0.19 -32.32 -8.10
CA VAL A 184 -1.51 -31.70 -8.24
C VAL A 184 -2.61 -32.71 -7.89
N HIS A 185 -3.37 -32.38 -6.85
CA HIS A 185 -4.59 -33.08 -6.48
C HIS A 185 -5.78 -32.13 -6.64
N PHE A 186 -6.77 -32.58 -7.40
CA PHE A 186 -8.02 -31.88 -7.63
C PHE A 186 -9.19 -32.73 -7.13
N ILE A 187 -9.99 -32.16 -6.26
CA ILE A 187 -11.23 -32.80 -5.76
C ILE A 187 -12.37 -31.87 -6.12
N SER A 188 -13.31 -32.38 -6.94
CA SER A 188 -14.57 -31.68 -7.22
C SER A 188 -15.62 -32.19 -6.24
N GLY A 189 -16.19 -31.29 -5.43
CA GLY A 189 -17.38 -31.61 -4.63
C GLY A 189 -18.57 -31.70 -5.59
N GLY A 190 -19.02 -32.90 -5.90
CA GLY A 190 -20.29 -33.11 -6.55
C GLY A 190 -21.38 -32.50 -5.69
N GLY A 191 -22.14 -31.53 -6.20
CA GLY A 191 -23.31 -31.03 -5.54
C GLY A 191 -24.21 -32.17 -5.21
N ARG A 192 -24.51 -32.42 -3.91
CA ARG A 192 -25.70 -33.18 -3.55
C ARG A 192 -26.88 -32.40 -4.12
N MET A 193 -27.52 -32.95 -5.14
CA MET A 193 -28.87 -32.55 -5.55
C MET A 193 -29.82 -32.69 -4.36
#